data_baa8ec4bb6e5e90071abc7db5100cee9
#
_entry.id   baa8ec4bb6e5e90071abc7db5100cee9
#
_cell.length_a   1.000
_cell.length_b   1.000
_cell.length_c   1.000
_cell.angle_alpha   90.00
_cell.angle_beta   90.00
_cell.angle_gamma   90.00
#
_symmetry.space_group_name_H-M   'P 1'
#
loop_
_entity.id
_entity.type
_entity.pdbx_description
1 polymer ?
#
loop_
_entity_poly.entity_id
_entity_poly.type
_entity_poly.pdbx_seq_one_letter_code
_entity_poly.pdbx_strand_id
1 'polypeptide(L)'
;MWSKPWSYKEGLIIGAGLLVIGALLQITVGGINWNLFAWPVNLIVLSVYIIVLIAMHLLRKRVYLFGWLSHYSAAVSSLVWVVGMTVVMGLIRQAPSGHASNDILGFSQMISSWSFVLLYLWMATALGLTILRTSFPLKFGRLSFLLNHIGLFIALIAATLGNADMQRLKMTTRMGNAEWRATDDKGQLTELPLAIELKDFTIDEYPPKLMLIDNETGRALPEKSPVHLLLEE
;
A
#
# COMPACT_ATOMS: atom_id res chain seq x y z
N MET A 1 8.87 24.08 23.54
CA MET A 1 8.79 22.80 22.80
C MET A 1 8.35 21.76 23.81
N TRP A 2 7.47 20.84 23.53
CA TRP A 2 6.88 19.84 24.47
C TRP A 2 5.94 20.40 25.57
N SER A 3 5.57 21.68 25.51
CA SER A 3 4.50 22.21 26.35
C SER A 3 3.13 21.76 25.87
N LYS A 4 2.27 21.35 26.79
CA LYS A 4 0.87 20.96 26.43
C LYS A 4 0.04 22.21 26.17
N PRO A 5 -0.90 22.18 25.20
CA PRO A 5 -1.25 21.06 24.31
C PRO A 5 -0.28 20.90 23.13
N TRP A 6 0.07 19.64 22.78
CA TRP A 6 0.88 19.32 21.61
C TRP A 6 0.15 19.65 20.32
N SER A 7 0.89 20.26 19.40
CA SER A 7 0.42 20.74 18.10
C SER A 7 0.99 19.90 16.94
N TYR A 8 0.90 20.41 15.74
CA TYR A 8 1.53 19.82 14.56
C TYR A 8 3.06 19.78 14.64
N LYS A 9 3.68 20.75 15.33
CA LYS A 9 5.15 20.81 15.46
C LYS A 9 5.70 19.58 16.19
N GLU A 10 5.07 19.24 17.31
CA GLU A 10 5.42 18.04 18.08
C GLU A 10 5.14 16.78 17.26
N GLY A 11 4.04 16.74 16.51
CA GLY A 11 3.72 15.65 15.60
C GLY A 11 4.77 15.46 14.50
N LEU A 12 5.20 16.54 13.86
CA LEU A 12 6.25 16.44 12.83
C LEU A 12 7.58 15.95 13.41
N ILE A 13 7.94 16.37 14.63
CA ILE A 13 9.15 15.90 15.29
C ILE A 13 9.06 14.43 15.68
N ILE A 14 7.88 13.98 16.17
CA ILE A 14 7.65 12.57 16.48
C ILE A 14 7.78 11.73 15.20
N GLY A 15 7.20 12.18 14.08
CA GLY A 15 7.34 11.49 12.80
C GLY A 15 8.78 11.42 12.31
N ALA A 16 9.56 12.51 12.44
CA ALA A 16 10.99 12.49 12.14
C ALA A 16 11.74 11.49 13.03
N GLY A 17 11.41 11.42 14.33
CA GLY A 17 11.95 10.43 15.24
C GLY A 17 11.61 8.99 14.81
N LEU A 18 10.35 8.71 14.42
CA LEU A 18 9.94 7.40 13.92
C LEU A 18 10.67 7.03 12.62
N LEU A 19 10.90 7.99 11.73
CA LEU A 19 11.66 7.77 10.51
C LEU A 19 13.11 7.37 10.83
N VAL A 20 13.77 8.07 11.76
CA VAL A 20 15.15 7.76 12.19
C VAL A 20 15.20 6.39 12.87
N ILE A 21 14.29 6.10 13.79
CA ILE A 21 14.21 4.79 14.46
C ILE A 21 13.98 3.68 13.42
N GLY A 22 13.08 3.90 12.46
CA GLY A 22 12.83 2.96 11.39
C GLY A 22 14.07 2.72 10.51
N ALA A 23 14.82 3.77 10.18
CA ALA A 23 16.07 3.65 9.44
C ALA A 23 17.14 2.84 10.21
N LEU A 24 17.25 3.06 11.52
CA LEU A 24 18.15 2.28 12.37
C LEU A 24 17.74 0.80 12.44
N LEU A 25 16.45 0.51 12.58
CA LEU A 25 15.92 -0.85 12.52
C LEU A 25 16.18 -1.49 11.16
N GLN A 26 16.00 -0.75 10.07
CA GLN A 26 16.25 -1.24 8.71
C GLN A 26 17.71 -1.68 8.53
N ILE A 27 18.65 -0.91 9.04
CA ILE A 27 20.08 -1.20 8.95
C ILE A 27 20.47 -2.40 9.84
N THR A 28 19.84 -2.56 11.00
CA THR A 28 20.24 -3.57 12.01
C THR A 28 19.52 -4.91 11.81
N VAL A 29 18.23 -4.90 11.45
CA VAL A 29 17.38 -6.09 11.37
C VAL A 29 17.05 -6.44 9.93
N GLY A 30 17.16 -5.50 8.99
CA GLY A 30 16.70 -5.65 7.62
C GLY A 30 15.21 -5.34 7.46
N GLY A 31 14.67 -5.50 6.26
CA GLY A 31 13.27 -5.24 5.94
C GLY A 31 12.31 -6.25 6.58
N ILE A 32 11.06 -5.85 6.73
CA ILE A 32 10.01 -6.71 7.27
C ILE A 32 9.68 -7.83 6.28
N ASN A 33 9.73 -9.07 6.75
CA ASN A 33 9.26 -10.23 6.00
C ASN A 33 7.76 -10.43 6.23
N TRP A 34 6.95 -9.98 5.28
CA TRP A 34 5.49 -10.09 5.36
C TRP A 34 4.96 -11.51 5.36
N ASN A 35 5.70 -12.50 4.84
CA ASN A 35 5.29 -13.90 4.85
C ASN A 35 5.11 -14.46 6.28
N LEU A 36 5.77 -13.84 7.27
CA LEU A 36 5.57 -14.19 8.69
C LEU A 36 4.17 -13.84 9.19
N PHE A 37 3.45 -12.99 8.49
CA PHE A 37 2.09 -12.56 8.83
C PHE A 37 1.01 -13.33 8.07
N ALA A 38 1.36 -14.46 7.42
CA ALA A 38 0.37 -15.34 6.81
C ALA A 38 -0.61 -15.92 7.85
N TRP A 39 -1.75 -16.38 7.39
CA TRP A 39 -2.74 -17.04 8.24
C TRP A 39 -2.10 -18.16 9.09
N PRO A 40 -2.40 -18.27 10.40
CA PRO A 40 -3.35 -17.49 11.20
C PRO A 40 -2.72 -16.28 11.93
N VAL A 41 -1.43 -15.97 11.72
CA VAL A 41 -0.68 -14.93 12.45
C VAL A 41 -1.29 -13.55 12.24
N ASN A 42 -1.72 -13.23 11.03
CA ASN A 42 -2.37 -11.94 10.71
C ASN A 42 -3.62 -11.70 11.56
N LEU A 43 -4.45 -12.73 11.80
CA LEU A 43 -5.64 -12.64 12.63
C LEU A 43 -5.28 -12.38 14.11
N ILE A 44 -4.25 -13.05 14.61
CA ILE A 44 -3.75 -12.84 15.97
C ILE A 44 -3.23 -11.41 16.14
N VAL A 45 -2.40 -10.95 15.20
CA VAL A 45 -1.85 -9.59 15.21
C VAL A 45 -2.96 -8.54 15.14
N LEU A 46 -3.96 -8.73 14.26
CA LEU A 46 -5.11 -7.86 14.17
C LEU A 46 -5.90 -7.81 15.49
N SER A 47 -6.14 -8.96 16.10
CA SER A 47 -6.88 -9.06 17.37
C SER A 47 -6.15 -8.33 18.50
N VAL A 48 -4.84 -8.56 18.63
CA VAL A 48 -3.99 -7.86 19.60
C VAL A 48 -3.98 -6.36 19.33
N TYR A 49 -3.86 -5.94 18.07
CA TYR A 49 -3.86 -4.52 17.69
C TYR A 49 -5.19 -3.82 18.06
N ILE A 50 -6.34 -4.48 17.81
CA ILE A 50 -7.65 -3.94 18.21
C ILE A 50 -7.75 -3.82 19.74
N ILE A 51 -7.28 -4.83 20.48
CA ILE A 51 -7.27 -4.77 21.96
C ILE A 51 -6.42 -3.61 22.45
N VAL A 52 -5.24 -3.39 21.84
CA VAL A 52 -4.36 -2.25 22.16
C VAL A 52 -5.06 -0.92 21.87
N LEU A 53 -5.73 -0.77 20.72
CA LEU A 53 -6.50 0.44 20.39
C LEU A 53 -7.60 0.74 21.41
N ILE A 54 -8.34 -0.29 21.83
CA ILE A 54 -9.38 -0.17 22.86
C ILE A 54 -8.75 0.25 24.19
N ALA A 55 -7.67 -0.38 24.62
CA ALA A 55 -6.96 -0.03 25.86
C ALA A 55 -6.45 1.43 25.83
N MET A 56 -5.84 1.86 24.72
CA MET A 56 -5.41 3.24 24.53
C MET A 56 -6.60 4.22 24.61
N HIS A 57 -7.73 3.86 23.99
CA HIS A 57 -8.94 4.65 24.05
C HIS A 57 -9.48 4.80 25.48
N LEU A 58 -9.49 3.73 26.27
CA LEU A 58 -9.96 3.75 27.66
C LEU A 58 -9.00 4.59 28.53
N LEU A 59 -7.70 4.50 28.28
CA LEU A 59 -6.66 5.20 29.04
C LEU A 59 -6.42 6.64 28.56
N ARG A 60 -7.07 7.11 27.49
CA ARG A 60 -6.84 8.44 26.89
C ARG A 60 -6.99 9.64 27.81
N LYS A 61 -7.80 9.50 28.89
CA LYS A 61 -7.97 10.55 29.90
C LYS A 61 -6.84 10.55 30.94
N ARG A 62 -6.17 9.42 31.14
CA ARG A 62 -5.07 9.26 32.11
C ARG A 62 -3.70 9.52 31.48
N VAL A 63 -3.51 9.06 30.23
CA VAL A 63 -2.26 9.17 29.50
C VAL A 63 -2.42 10.23 28.41
N TYR A 64 -1.71 11.33 28.56
CA TYR A 64 -1.79 12.48 27.65
C TYR A 64 -1.49 12.10 26.18
N LEU A 65 -0.49 11.25 25.95
CA LEU A 65 -0.11 10.78 24.63
C LEU A 65 -1.29 10.11 23.90
N PHE A 66 -2.05 9.25 24.57
CA PHE A 66 -3.20 8.56 23.98
C PHE A 66 -4.35 9.52 23.65
N GLY A 67 -4.53 10.54 24.49
CA GLY A 67 -5.46 11.63 24.20
C GLY A 67 -5.05 12.43 22.98
N TRP A 68 -3.77 12.77 22.88
CA TRP A 68 -3.22 13.50 21.73
C TRP A 68 -3.25 12.68 20.43
N LEU A 69 -2.92 11.37 20.47
CA LEU A 69 -3.00 10.49 19.30
C LEU A 69 -4.41 10.41 18.69
N SER A 70 -5.46 10.61 19.49
CA SER A 70 -6.84 10.70 19.00
C SER A 70 -7.24 12.10 18.53
N HIS A 71 -6.32 13.06 18.52
CA HIS A 71 -6.55 14.44 18.12
C HIS A 71 -6.16 14.68 16.66
N TYR A 72 -6.83 15.65 16.01
CA TYR A 72 -6.59 15.97 14.61
C TYR A 72 -5.13 16.36 14.30
N SER A 73 -4.42 16.98 15.26
CA SER A 73 -3.01 17.36 15.07
C SER A 73 -2.10 16.13 14.90
N ALA A 74 -2.33 15.05 15.63
CA ALA A 74 -1.60 13.80 15.46
C ALA A 74 -1.95 13.12 14.13
N ALA A 75 -3.25 13.07 13.78
CA ALA A 75 -3.72 12.48 12.53
C ALA A 75 -3.16 13.20 11.30
N VAL A 76 -3.21 14.53 11.27
CA VAL A 76 -2.67 15.31 10.14
C VAL A 76 -1.15 15.17 10.05
N SER A 77 -0.43 15.23 11.17
CA SER A 77 1.03 15.05 11.16
C SER A 77 1.44 13.66 10.66
N SER A 78 0.76 12.60 11.08
CA SER A 78 1.02 11.24 10.59
C SER A 78 0.74 11.10 9.10
N LEU A 79 -0.36 11.71 8.63
CA LEU A 79 -0.72 11.71 7.22
C LEU A 79 0.32 12.42 6.36
N VAL A 80 0.84 13.59 6.80
CA VAL A 80 1.91 14.32 6.10
C VAL A 80 3.14 13.44 5.90
N TRP A 81 3.56 12.71 6.93
CA TRP A 81 4.70 11.81 6.85
C TRP A 81 4.45 10.62 5.92
N VAL A 82 3.29 9.97 6.02
CA VAL A 82 2.96 8.82 5.17
C VAL A 82 2.84 9.26 3.71
N VAL A 83 2.19 10.39 3.42
CA VAL A 83 2.11 10.94 2.07
C VAL A 83 3.50 11.29 1.54
N GLY A 84 4.36 11.95 2.34
CA GLY A 84 5.74 12.24 1.96
C GLY A 84 6.51 10.97 1.59
N MET A 85 6.43 9.91 2.40
CA MET A 85 7.06 8.62 2.11
C MET A 85 6.46 7.93 0.88
N THR A 86 5.16 8.08 0.65
CA THR A 86 4.50 7.54 -0.55
C THR A 86 4.96 8.26 -1.82
N VAL A 87 5.18 9.59 -1.76
CA VAL A 87 5.76 10.35 -2.87
C VAL A 87 7.20 9.86 -3.15
N VAL A 88 8.01 9.68 -2.11
CA VAL A 88 9.37 9.11 -2.25
C VAL A 88 9.31 7.71 -2.88
N MET A 89 8.36 6.87 -2.46
CA MET A 89 8.15 5.55 -3.04
C MET A 89 7.82 5.61 -4.54
N GLY A 90 7.02 6.59 -4.97
CA GLY A 90 6.68 6.78 -6.38
C GLY A 90 7.85 7.29 -7.24
N LEU A 91 8.80 8.00 -6.65
CA LEU A 91 9.98 8.52 -7.34
C LEU A 91 11.12 7.48 -7.45
N ILE A 92 11.13 6.48 -6.57
CA ILE A 92 12.17 5.44 -6.53
C ILE A 92 11.62 4.15 -7.16
N ARG A 93 12.39 3.54 -8.06
CA ARG A 93 12.02 2.25 -8.65
C ARG A 93 11.92 1.19 -7.55
N GLN A 94 10.72 0.64 -7.38
CA GLN A 94 10.48 -0.41 -6.40
C GLN A 94 10.96 -1.77 -6.92
N ALA A 95 11.72 -2.49 -6.10
CA ALA A 95 12.16 -3.85 -6.39
C ALA A 95 11.05 -4.85 -6.03
N PRO A 96 10.88 -5.94 -6.79
CA PRO A 96 9.96 -7.01 -6.42
C PRO A 96 10.31 -7.63 -5.06
N SER A 97 9.29 -8.05 -4.32
CA SER A 97 9.48 -8.74 -3.04
C SER A 97 10.35 -9.99 -3.22
N GLY A 98 11.30 -10.19 -2.31
CA GLY A 98 12.21 -11.36 -2.34
C GLY A 98 13.49 -11.18 -3.17
N HIS A 99 13.67 -10.07 -3.86
CA HIS A 99 14.96 -9.75 -4.50
C HIS A 99 15.86 -9.00 -3.53
N ALA A 100 17.14 -9.41 -3.48
CA ALA A 100 18.14 -8.68 -2.70
C ALA A 100 18.25 -7.24 -3.24
N SER A 101 17.99 -6.27 -2.41
CA SER A 101 18.19 -4.86 -2.71
C SER A 101 19.50 -4.41 -2.05
N ASN A 102 20.37 -3.73 -2.79
CA ASN A 102 21.56 -3.08 -2.23
C ASN A 102 21.22 -1.79 -1.46
N ASP A 103 19.95 -1.51 -1.28
CA ASP A 103 19.46 -0.31 -0.60
C ASP A 103 19.38 -0.55 0.92
N ILE A 104 20.38 -0.04 1.62
CA ILE A 104 20.51 -0.18 3.08
C ILE A 104 19.34 0.45 3.83
N LEU A 105 18.72 1.50 3.28
CA LEU A 105 17.59 2.20 3.91
C LEU A 105 16.23 1.61 3.54
N GLY A 106 16.18 0.68 2.57
CA GLY A 106 14.97 -0.01 2.15
C GLY A 106 13.98 0.84 1.34
N PHE A 107 14.43 1.94 0.74
CA PHE A 107 13.56 2.81 -0.07
C PHE A 107 13.11 2.15 -1.38
N SER A 108 13.88 1.22 -1.91
CA SER A 108 13.52 0.39 -3.06
C SER A 108 12.52 -0.73 -2.74
N GLN A 109 12.28 -0.99 -1.45
CA GLN A 109 11.27 -1.90 -0.92
C GLN A 109 10.47 -1.20 0.18
N MET A 110 9.91 -0.04 -0.13
CA MET A 110 9.33 0.90 0.83
C MET A 110 8.28 0.25 1.74
N ILE A 111 7.41 -0.61 1.20
CA ILE A 111 6.34 -1.29 1.97
C ILE A 111 6.92 -2.20 3.06
N SER A 112 8.14 -2.73 2.87
CA SER A 112 8.84 -3.56 3.85
C SER A 112 9.83 -2.77 4.72
N SER A 113 9.96 -1.47 4.47
CA SER A 113 10.84 -0.58 5.23
C SER A 113 10.25 -0.25 6.59
N TRP A 114 11.04 -0.41 7.66
CA TRP A 114 10.63 -0.04 9.01
C TRP A 114 10.24 1.43 9.15
N SER A 115 10.92 2.34 8.43
CA SER A 115 10.58 3.75 8.43
C SER A 115 9.15 4.00 7.95
N PHE A 116 8.76 3.37 6.86
CA PHE A 116 7.39 3.47 6.32
C PHE A 116 6.38 2.79 7.25
N VAL A 117 6.68 1.59 7.72
CA VAL A 117 5.75 0.80 8.53
C VAL A 117 5.45 1.44 9.88
N LEU A 118 6.45 2.04 10.54
CA LEU A 118 6.22 2.77 11.80
C LEU A 118 5.35 4.01 11.62
N LEU A 119 5.57 4.79 10.55
CA LEU A 119 4.75 5.95 10.22
C LEU A 119 3.32 5.54 9.83
N TYR A 120 3.19 4.46 9.06
CA TYR A 120 1.92 3.89 8.69
C TYR A 120 1.13 3.36 9.90
N LEU A 121 1.80 2.64 10.80
CA LEU A 121 1.21 2.15 12.05
C LEU A 121 0.71 3.31 12.93
N TRP A 122 1.48 4.42 13.01
CA TRP A 122 1.04 5.62 13.70
C TRP A 122 -0.22 6.21 13.05
N MET A 123 -0.25 6.35 11.72
CA MET A 123 -1.42 6.84 11.00
C MET A 123 -2.65 5.93 11.22
N ALA A 124 -2.48 4.61 11.11
CA ALA A 124 -3.56 3.65 11.35
C ALA A 124 -4.06 3.71 12.81
N THR A 125 -3.16 3.91 13.77
CA THR A 125 -3.51 4.08 15.19
C THR A 125 -4.31 5.36 15.42
N ALA A 126 -3.89 6.48 14.85
CA ALA A 126 -4.63 7.75 14.94
C ALA A 126 -6.02 7.63 14.33
N LEU A 127 -6.16 6.93 13.19
CA LEU A 127 -7.43 6.65 12.54
C LEU A 127 -8.33 5.77 13.43
N GLY A 128 -7.81 4.65 13.95
CA GLY A 128 -8.56 3.75 14.83
C GLY A 128 -9.03 4.45 16.11
N LEU A 129 -8.18 5.25 16.75
CA LEU A 129 -8.56 6.04 17.93
C LEU A 129 -9.60 7.12 17.61
N THR A 130 -9.54 7.72 16.42
CA THR A 130 -10.54 8.69 15.94
C THR A 130 -11.92 8.03 15.76
N ILE A 131 -11.94 6.82 15.19
CA ILE A 131 -13.16 6.01 15.06
C ILE A 131 -13.74 5.73 16.45
N LEU A 132 -12.95 5.17 17.37
CA LEU A 132 -13.41 4.86 18.73
C LEU A 132 -13.90 6.10 19.48
N ARG A 133 -13.21 7.23 19.34
CA ARG A 133 -13.63 8.50 19.95
C ARG A 133 -14.96 9.01 19.40
N THR A 134 -15.21 8.83 18.10
CA THR A 134 -16.42 9.32 17.43
C THR A 134 -17.60 8.39 17.63
N SER A 135 -17.34 7.08 17.84
CA SER A 135 -18.37 6.07 18.07
C SER A 135 -19.07 6.22 19.43
N PHE A 136 -18.39 6.81 20.43
CA PHE A 136 -18.92 6.93 21.78
C PHE A 136 -18.91 8.38 22.27
N PRO A 137 -20.12 9.05 22.39
CA PRO A 137 -21.47 8.57 22.09
C PRO A 137 -21.81 8.62 20.60
N LEU A 138 -22.51 7.58 20.12
CA LEU A 138 -22.98 7.53 18.74
C LEU A 138 -24.03 8.62 18.48
N LYS A 139 -23.79 9.47 17.48
CA LYS A 139 -24.74 10.50 17.02
C LYS A 139 -25.04 10.26 15.55
N PHE A 140 -26.34 10.17 15.20
CA PHE A 140 -26.78 9.94 13.81
C PHE A 140 -26.16 10.91 12.81
N GLY A 141 -25.99 12.19 13.16
CA GLY A 141 -25.35 13.20 12.29
C GLY A 141 -23.87 12.93 12.00
N ARG A 142 -23.22 11.98 12.67
CA ARG A 142 -21.82 11.58 12.44
C ARG A 142 -21.68 10.21 11.77
N LEU A 143 -22.80 9.58 11.40
CA LEU A 143 -22.78 8.22 10.85
C LEU A 143 -22.01 8.14 9.54
N SER A 144 -22.21 9.09 8.62
CA SER A 144 -21.48 9.14 7.34
C SER A 144 -19.97 9.28 7.55
N PHE A 145 -19.55 10.16 8.46
CA PHE A 145 -18.14 10.30 8.84
C PHE A 145 -17.58 8.98 9.39
N LEU A 146 -18.32 8.33 10.28
CA LEU A 146 -17.90 7.10 10.95
C LEU A 146 -17.76 5.95 9.95
N LEU A 147 -18.75 5.75 9.07
CA LEU A 147 -18.71 4.70 8.05
C LEU A 147 -17.55 4.87 7.08
N ASN A 148 -17.27 6.11 6.64
CA ASN A 148 -16.13 6.39 5.78
C ASN A 148 -14.80 6.07 6.46
N HIS A 149 -14.62 6.45 7.72
CA HIS A 149 -13.38 6.19 8.46
C HIS A 149 -13.22 4.71 8.82
N ILE A 150 -14.30 4.01 9.15
CA ILE A 150 -14.27 2.54 9.36
C ILE A 150 -13.90 1.84 8.05
N GLY A 151 -14.53 2.20 6.93
CA GLY A 151 -14.20 1.62 5.63
C GLY A 151 -12.73 1.83 5.26
N LEU A 152 -12.22 3.04 5.46
CA LEU A 152 -10.81 3.34 5.25
C LEU A 152 -9.89 2.52 6.18
N PHE A 153 -10.23 2.40 7.46
CA PHE A 153 -9.45 1.61 8.41
C PHE A 153 -9.40 0.14 8.01
N ILE A 154 -10.56 -0.45 7.64
CA ILE A 154 -10.63 -1.84 7.16
C ILE A 154 -9.76 -2.00 5.91
N ALA A 155 -9.88 -1.09 4.93
CA ALA A 155 -9.10 -1.16 3.70
C ALA A 155 -7.59 -1.12 3.97
N LEU A 156 -7.12 -0.20 4.82
CA LEU A 156 -5.72 -0.06 5.17
C LEU A 156 -5.18 -1.31 5.89
N ILE A 157 -5.90 -1.80 6.89
CA ILE A 157 -5.48 -2.98 7.65
C ILE A 157 -5.53 -4.24 6.79
N ALA A 158 -6.58 -4.44 6.00
CA ALA A 158 -6.70 -5.59 5.11
C ALA A 158 -5.61 -5.60 4.03
N ALA A 159 -5.28 -4.44 3.43
CA ALA A 159 -4.20 -4.33 2.46
C ALA A 159 -2.84 -4.69 3.05
N THR A 160 -2.61 -4.41 4.33
CA THR A 160 -1.35 -4.70 5.00
C THR A 160 -1.27 -6.16 5.47
N LEU A 161 -2.23 -6.60 6.28
CA LEU A 161 -2.21 -7.94 6.90
C LEU A 161 -2.65 -9.05 5.95
N GLY A 162 -3.47 -8.74 4.93
CA GLY A 162 -3.90 -9.72 3.93
C GLY A 162 -2.88 -9.96 2.81
N ASN A 163 -1.83 -9.15 2.71
CA ASN A 163 -0.86 -9.27 1.62
C ASN A 163 -0.10 -10.60 1.64
N ALA A 164 0.14 -11.18 2.81
CA ALA A 164 0.84 -12.46 2.96
C ALA A 164 0.03 -13.66 2.44
N ASP A 165 -1.31 -13.55 2.46
CA ASP A 165 -2.22 -14.61 1.98
C ASP A 165 -2.68 -14.37 0.54
N MET A 166 -2.24 -13.27 -0.10
CA MET A 166 -2.59 -12.96 -1.48
C MET A 166 -1.84 -13.87 -2.44
N GLN A 167 -2.56 -14.64 -3.21
CA GLN A 167 -2.02 -15.47 -4.29
C GLN A 167 -2.26 -14.81 -5.65
N ARG A 168 -1.21 -14.73 -6.46
CA ARG A 168 -1.30 -14.28 -7.85
C ARG A 168 -1.27 -15.50 -8.75
N LEU A 169 -2.38 -15.71 -9.46
CA LEU A 169 -2.53 -16.86 -10.32
C LEU A 169 -2.81 -16.38 -11.75
N LYS A 170 -2.25 -17.09 -12.72
CA LYS A 170 -2.47 -16.86 -14.15
C LYS A 170 -3.36 -17.97 -14.70
N MET A 171 -4.48 -17.60 -15.30
CA MET A 171 -5.38 -18.53 -15.97
C MET A 171 -5.32 -18.29 -17.47
N THR A 172 -5.11 -19.34 -18.24
CA THR A 172 -5.15 -19.29 -19.72
C THR A 172 -6.50 -19.82 -20.16
N THR A 173 -7.37 -18.95 -20.65
CA THR A 173 -8.70 -19.31 -21.14
C THR A 173 -8.69 -19.45 -22.67
N ARG A 174 -9.58 -20.30 -23.20
CA ARG A 174 -9.87 -20.43 -24.65
C ARG A 174 -11.34 -20.18 -24.88
N MET A 175 -11.68 -19.62 -26.05
CA MET A 175 -13.06 -19.37 -26.41
C MET A 175 -13.89 -20.67 -26.36
N GLY A 176 -15.06 -20.60 -25.74
CA GLY A 176 -16.01 -21.69 -25.65
C GLY A 176 -15.68 -22.83 -24.68
N ASN A 177 -14.57 -22.69 -23.92
CA ASN A 177 -14.20 -23.67 -22.91
C ASN A 177 -14.18 -23.01 -21.52
N ALA A 178 -14.85 -23.64 -20.55
CA ALA A 178 -14.76 -23.24 -19.16
C ALA A 178 -13.42 -23.71 -18.56
N GLU A 179 -12.66 -22.79 -17.98
CA GLU A 179 -11.38 -23.11 -17.32
C GLU A 179 -11.47 -22.71 -15.82
N TRP A 180 -11.03 -23.62 -14.96
CA TRP A 180 -11.01 -23.45 -13.49
C TRP A 180 -9.60 -23.65 -12.91
N ARG A 181 -8.62 -23.97 -13.75
CA ARG A 181 -7.23 -24.21 -13.33
C ARG A 181 -6.39 -22.97 -13.62
N ALA A 182 -5.59 -22.60 -12.67
CA ALA A 182 -4.66 -21.49 -12.79
C ALA A 182 -3.24 -21.93 -12.36
N THR A 183 -2.24 -21.26 -12.83
CA THR A 183 -0.83 -21.51 -12.46
C THR A 183 -0.29 -20.36 -11.64
N ASP A 184 0.50 -20.67 -10.62
CA ASP A 184 1.28 -19.69 -9.87
C ASP A 184 2.53 -19.25 -10.66
N ASP A 185 3.30 -18.31 -10.11
CA ASP A 185 4.54 -17.83 -10.72
C ASP A 185 5.65 -18.91 -10.77
N LYS A 186 5.48 -20.03 -10.04
CA LYS A 186 6.38 -21.20 -10.04
C LYS A 186 5.92 -22.28 -11.01
N GLY A 187 4.80 -22.07 -11.72
CA GLY A 187 4.22 -23.03 -12.64
C GLY A 187 3.41 -24.16 -11.98
N GLN A 188 3.11 -24.05 -10.68
CA GLN A 188 2.26 -25.03 -9.99
C GLN A 188 0.78 -24.80 -10.36
N LEU A 189 0.09 -25.87 -10.68
CA LEU A 189 -1.32 -25.84 -11.04
C LEU A 189 -2.17 -25.81 -9.78
N THR A 190 -3.14 -24.90 -9.71
CA THR A 190 -4.11 -24.77 -8.62
C THR A 190 -5.50 -24.78 -9.20
N GLU A 191 -6.40 -25.56 -8.64
CA GLU A 191 -7.82 -25.56 -9.00
C GLU A 191 -8.55 -24.50 -8.19
N LEU A 192 -9.36 -23.69 -8.88
CA LEU A 192 -10.16 -22.63 -8.30
C LEU A 192 -11.60 -23.09 -8.08
N PRO A 193 -12.30 -22.58 -7.06
CA PRO A 193 -13.71 -22.88 -6.82
C PRO A 193 -14.65 -22.20 -7.82
N LEU A 194 -14.11 -21.50 -8.82
CA LEU A 194 -14.85 -20.81 -9.90
C LEU A 194 -14.26 -21.20 -11.24
N ALA A 195 -15.09 -21.23 -12.27
CA ALA A 195 -14.70 -21.42 -13.66
C ALA A 195 -15.00 -20.17 -14.48
N ILE A 196 -14.12 -19.83 -15.40
CA ILE A 196 -14.28 -18.71 -16.33
C ILE A 196 -14.40 -19.26 -17.74
N GLU A 197 -15.50 -18.92 -18.43
CA GLU A 197 -15.71 -19.20 -19.85
C GLU A 197 -15.55 -17.90 -20.65
N LEU A 198 -14.59 -17.90 -21.55
CA LEU A 198 -14.37 -16.79 -22.48
C LEU A 198 -15.35 -16.95 -23.66
N LYS A 199 -16.37 -16.08 -23.75
CA LYS A 199 -17.39 -16.13 -24.81
C LYS A 199 -16.95 -15.40 -26.07
N ASP A 200 -16.28 -14.26 -25.89
CA ASP A 200 -15.82 -13.43 -27.00
C ASP A 200 -14.55 -12.68 -26.60
N PHE A 201 -13.66 -12.45 -27.57
CA PHE A 201 -12.43 -11.71 -27.41
C PHE A 201 -12.12 -10.96 -28.69
N THR A 202 -12.18 -9.65 -28.62
CA THR A 202 -11.84 -8.74 -29.72
C THR A 202 -10.65 -7.88 -29.34
N ILE A 203 -9.72 -7.69 -30.28
CA ILE A 203 -8.59 -6.78 -30.14
C ILE A 203 -8.79 -5.67 -31.16
N ASP A 204 -8.92 -4.43 -30.69
CA ASP A 204 -8.86 -3.27 -31.54
C ASP A 204 -7.39 -2.93 -31.81
N GLU A 205 -6.93 -3.23 -33.01
CA GLU A 205 -5.57 -2.93 -33.43
C GLU A 205 -5.51 -1.52 -34.03
N TYR A 206 -4.47 -0.77 -33.65
CA TYR A 206 -4.19 0.48 -34.35
C TYR A 206 -3.68 0.17 -35.76
N PRO A 207 -4.05 0.99 -36.76
CA PRO A 207 -3.54 0.80 -38.13
C PRO A 207 -2.02 0.82 -38.12
N PRO A 208 -1.37 -0.06 -38.87
CA PRO A 208 0.09 -0.15 -38.90
C PRO A 208 0.71 1.17 -39.38
N LYS A 209 1.70 1.65 -38.64
CA LYS A 209 2.43 2.86 -38.97
C LYS A 209 3.69 2.48 -39.73
N LEU A 210 3.82 2.94 -40.95
CA LEU A 210 5.03 2.82 -41.75
C LEU A 210 5.93 4.04 -41.54
N MET A 211 7.22 3.81 -41.46
CA MET A 211 8.23 4.85 -41.34
C MET A 211 9.35 4.57 -42.36
N LEU A 212 9.74 5.59 -43.08
CA LEU A 212 10.92 5.50 -43.95
C LEU A 212 12.19 5.39 -43.10
N ILE A 213 12.99 4.37 -43.40
CA ILE A 213 14.26 4.13 -42.70
C ILE A 213 15.37 4.14 -43.76
N ASP A 214 16.44 4.87 -43.47
CA ASP A 214 17.67 4.81 -44.25
C ASP A 214 18.28 3.42 -44.08
N ASN A 215 18.50 2.73 -45.18
CA ASN A 215 18.97 1.34 -45.20
C ASN A 215 20.46 1.20 -44.77
N GLU A 216 21.25 2.28 -44.84
CA GLU A 216 22.68 2.27 -44.48
C GLU A 216 22.84 2.59 -42.99
N THR A 217 22.07 3.53 -42.48
CA THR A 217 22.24 4.02 -41.10
C THR A 217 21.19 3.47 -40.11
N GLY A 218 20.11 2.88 -40.59
CA GLY A 218 18.99 2.39 -39.78
C GLY A 218 18.18 3.49 -39.11
N ARG A 219 18.36 4.76 -39.51
CA ARG A 219 17.70 5.91 -38.92
C ARG A 219 16.43 6.28 -39.67
N ALA A 220 15.45 6.81 -38.90
CA ALA A 220 14.21 7.30 -39.45
C ALA A 220 14.41 8.56 -40.32
N LEU A 221 13.74 8.64 -41.45
CA LEU A 221 13.77 9.80 -42.35
C LEU A 221 12.43 10.55 -42.35
N PRO A 222 12.45 11.91 -42.31
CA PRO A 222 13.60 12.76 -41.97
C PRO A 222 13.97 12.69 -40.49
N GLU A 223 15.24 12.77 -40.17
CA GLU A 223 15.80 12.54 -38.80
C GLU A 223 15.15 13.40 -37.69
N LYS A 224 14.75 14.64 -38.01
CA LYS A 224 14.17 15.59 -37.02
C LYS A 224 12.65 15.48 -36.82
N SER A 225 11.94 14.87 -37.74
CA SER A 225 10.48 14.72 -37.70
C SER A 225 10.07 13.55 -38.58
N PRO A 226 10.23 12.30 -38.11
CA PRO A 226 9.87 11.12 -38.90
C PRO A 226 8.39 11.16 -39.26
N VAL A 227 8.08 11.00 -40.55
CA VAL A 227 6.72 10.95 -41.06
C VAL A 227 6.21 9.53 -40.90
N HIS A 228 5.14 9.36 -40.16
CA HIS A 228 4.41 8.08 -40.05
C HIS A 228 3.29 8.06 -41.11
N LEU A 229 3.35 7.11 -42.00
CA LEU A 229 2.26 6.85 -42.93
C LEU A 229 1.31 5.86 -42.28
N LEU A 230 0.02 6.23 -42.21
CA LEU A 230 -1.06 5.33 -41.79
C LEU A 230 -1.50 4.55 -43.04
N LEU A 231 -1.56 3.23 -42.95
CA LEU A 231 -2.24 2.41 -43.95
C LEU A 231 -3.72 2.40 -43.57
N GLU A 232 -4.54 3.08 -44.39
CA GLU A 232 -5.99 2.91 -44.38
C GLU A 232 -6.33 1.76 -45.33
N GLU A 233 -7.15 0.79 -44.84
CA GLU A 233 -7.71 -0.26 -45.67
C GLU A 233 -8.78 0.28 -46.61
#